data_58797e76dc04cdcaacf82808043b5d71
#
_entry.id   58797e76dc04cdcaacf82808043b5d71
#
_cell.length_a   1.000
_cell.length_b   1.000
_cell.length_c   1.000
_cell.angle_alpha   90.00
_cell.angle_beta   90.00
_cell.angle_gamma   90.00
#
_symmetry.space_group_name_H-M   'P 1'
#
loop_
_entity.id
_entity.type
_entity.pdbx_description
1 polymer ?
#
loop_
_entity_poly.entity_id
_entity_poly.type
_entity_poly.pdbx_seq_one_letter_code
_entity_poly.pdbx_strand_id
1 'polypeptide(L)'
;MAEIHLARDHGLGLPRAREVALVWVAQARHEFGLRCTYQETEQEDLANFSRPGVSGTLRVSSTQFELTVKLGFLLSAFKDRIEADLQKNLDQLLAVKPDRQDLL
;
A
#
# COMPACT_ATOMS: atom_id res chain seq x y z
N MET A 1 0.84 20.68 -5.56
CA MET A 1 0.86 19.48 -4.71
C MET A 1 -0.43 18.72 -4.83
N ALA A 2 -0.35 17.44 -4.84
CA ALA A 2 -1.51 16.58 -4.97
C ALA A 2 -1.46 15.49 -3.92
N GLU A 3 -2.62 15.00 -3.54
CA GLU A 3 -2.72 13.94 -2.57
C GLU A 3 -3.63 12.86 -3.10
N ILE A 4 -3.24 11.61 -2.89
CA ILE A 4 -4.03 10.45 -3.26
C ILE A 4 -4.40 9.74 -1.98
N HIS A 5 -5.66 9.35 -1.87
CA HIS A 5 -6.12 8.61 -0.69
C HIS A 5 -6.95 7.43 -1.17
N LEU A 6 -6.51 6.24 -0.84
CA LEU A 6 -7.18 5.01 -1.26
C LEU A 6 -7.45 4.16 -0.02
N ALA A 7 -8.59 3.51 -0.01
CA ALA A 7 -8.92 2.59 1.06
C ALA A 7 -9.50 1.33 0.45
N ARG A 8 -9.15 0.19 1.02
CA ARG A 8 -9.69 -1.10 0.58
C ARG A 8 -10.02 -1.93 1.78
N ASP A 9 -11.25 -2.40 1.82
CA ASP A 9 -11.67 -3.32 2.87
C ASP A 9 -11.15 -4.71 2.56
N HIS A 10 -10.80 -5.44 3.59
CA HIS A 10 -10.42 -6.82 3.43
C HIS A 10 -10.96 -7.62 4.62
N GLY A 11 -11.18 -8.88 4.44
CA GLY A 11 -11.65 -9.73 5.52
C GLY A 11 -10.56 -10.66 6.01
N LEU A 12 -9.32 -10.19 6.02
CA LEU A 12 -8.18 -11.07 6.25
C LEU A 12 -7.77 -11.22 7.70
N GLY A 13 -8.10 -10.23 8.53
CA GLY A 13 -7.53 -10.15 9.85
C GLY A 13 -6.14 -9.57 9.81
N LEU A 14 -5.65 -9.08 10.95
CA LEU A 14 -4.39 -8.37 10.97
C LEU A 14 -3.17 -9.21 10.60
N PRO A 15 -3.01 -10.46 11.09
CA PRO A 15 -1.82 -11.21 10.71
C PRO A 15 -1.70 -11.43 9.21
N ARG A 16 -2.81 -11.71 8.53
CA ARG A 16 -2.78 -11.94 7.10
C ARG A 16 -2.60 -10.63 6.35
N ALA A 17 -3.28 -9.59 6.79
CA ALA A 17 -3.15 -8.28 6.19
C ALA A 17 -1.71 -7.78 6.31
N ARG A 18 -1.05 -8.09 7.41
CA ARG A 18 0.34 -7.73 7.61
C ARG A 18 1.24 -8.39 6.59
N GLU A 19 0.99 -9.66 6.28
CA GLU A 19 1.77 -10.36 5.26
C GLU A 19 1.64 -9.69 3.90
N VAL A 20 0.42 -9.33 3.54
CA VAL A 20 0.16 -8.66 2.27
C VAL A 20 0.86 -7.30 2.23
N ALA A 21 0.77 -6.58 3.34
CA ALA A 21 1.40 -5.26 3.41
C ALA A 21 2.92 -5.33 3.29
N LEU A 22 3.54 -6.35 3.89
CA LEU A 22 4.98 -6.51 3.80
C LEU A 22 5.42 -6.82 2.38
N VAL A 23 4.62 -7.59 1.65
CA VAL A 23 4.90 -7.83 0.23
C VAL A 23 4.83 -6.53 -0.55
N TRP A 24 3.81 -5.72 -0.28
CA TRP A 24 3.66 -4.44 -0.95
C TRP A 24 4.84 -3.53 -0.68
N VAL A 25 5.27 -3.47 0.59
CA VAL A 25 6.41 -2.63 0.97
C VAL A 25 7.68 -3.09 0.26
N ALA A 26 7.90 -4.39 0.18
CA ALA A 26 9.08 -4.92 -0.50
C ALA A 26 9.06 -4.56 -1.98
N GLN A 27 7.91 -4.63 -2.62
CA GLN A 27 7.79 -4.25 -4.01
C GLN A 27 8.03 -2.75 -4.20
N ALA A 28 7.50 -1.94 -3.29
CA ALA A 28 7.68 -0.50 -3.39
C ALA A 28 9.15 -0.11 -3.28
N ARG A 29 9.87 -0.76 -2.37
CA ARG A 29 11.30 -0.50 -2.26
C ARG A 29 12.04 -0.90 -3.51
N HIS A 30 11.72 -2.08 -4.01
CA HIS A 30 12.46 -2.66 -5.12
C HIS A 30 12.17 -1.94 -6.44
N GLU A 31 10.90 -1.67 -6.69
CA GLU A 31 10.49 -1.15 -7.99
C GLU A 31 10.58 0.36 -8.09
N PHE A 32 10.36 1.06 -6.98
CA PHE A 32 10.29 2.51 -7.02
C PHE A 32 11.38 3.20 -6.23
N GLY A 33 12.25 2.44 -5.60
CA GLY A 33 13.35 3.03 -4.85
C GLY A 33 12.91 3.83 -3.65
N LEU A 34 11.79 3.47 -3.06
CA LEU A 34 11.27 4.18 -1.90
C LEU A 34 12.01 3.76 -0.64
N ARG A 35 12.19 4.73 0.27
CA ARG A 35 12.63 4.41 1.61
C ARG A 35 11.39 4.08 2.41
N CYS A 36 11.42 2.96 3.10
CA CYS A 36 10.25 2.49 3.83
C CYS A 36 10.62 2.16 5.26
N THR A 37 9.73 2.51 6.19
CA THR A 37 9.80 2.04 7.57
C THR A 37 8.48 1.36 7.88
N TYR A 38 8.51 0.40 8.77
CA TYR A 38 7.32 -0.36 9.09
C TYR A 38 7.24 -0.54 10.59
N GLN A 39 6.09 -0.18 11.17
CA GLN A 39 5.86 -0.29 12.59
C GLN A 39 4.65 -1.16 12.84
N GLU A 40 4.80 -2.12 13.72
CA GLU A 40 3.71 -3.03 14.08
C GLU A 40 3.22 -2.69 15.47
N THR A 41 1.90 -2.66 15.63
CA THR A 41 1.29 -2.58 16.95
C THR A 41 0.28 -3.70 17.05
N GLU A 42 -0.35 -3.81 18.21
CA GLU A 42 -1.34 -4.85 18.40
C GLU A 42 -2.61 -4.62 17.59
N GLN A 43 -2.88 -3.39 17.24
CA GLN A 43 -4.14 -3.04 16.58
C GLN A 43 -3.97 -2.70 15.11
N GLU A 44 -2.83 -2.19 14.73
CA GLU A 44 -2.60 -1.82 13.34
C GLU A 44 -1.12 -1.68 13.07
N ASP A 45 -0.78 -1.74 11.80
CA ASP A 45 0.58 -1.49 11.35
C ASP A 45 0.59 -0.19 10.57
N LEU A 46 1.76 0.44 10.53
CA LEU A 46 1.93 1.67 9.78
C LEU A 46 3.22 1.61 9.00
N ALA A 47 3.13 1.71 7.69
CA ALA A 47 4.29 1.82 6.83
C ALA A 47 4.40 3.25 6.35
N ASN A 48 5.60 3.82 6.47
CA ASN A 48 5.89 5.14 5.92
C ASN A 48 6.86 4.96 4.78
N PHE A 49 6.65 5.70 3.70
CA PHE A 49 7.55 5.61 2.56
C PHE A 49 7.78 6.98 1.95
N SER A 50 8.96 7.15 1.35
CA SER A 50 9.30 8.43 0.78
C SER A 50 10.46 8.31 -0.20
N ARG A 51 10.51 9.27 -1.09
CA ARG A 51 11.64 9.58 -1.93
C ARG A 51 11.42 11.02 -2.41
N PRO A 52 12.42 11.65 -3.02
CA PRO A 52 12.22 13.03 -3.47
C PRO A 52 10.96 13.13 -4.34
N GLY A 53 10.06 14.00 -3.96
CA GLY A 53 8.82 14.25 -4.68
C GLY A 53 7.64 13.39 -4.29
N VAL A 54 7.84 12.39 -3.42
CA VAL A 54 6.75 11.50 -3.02
C VAL A 54 6.90 11.13 -1.56
N SER A 55 5.81 11.18 -0.81
CA SER A 55 5.80 10.63 0.54
C SER A 55 4.42 10.04 0.80
N GLY A 56 4.34 9.12 1.72
CA GLY A 56 3.04 8.55 2.04
C GLY A 56 3.09 7.56 3.18
N THR A 57 1.90 7.07 3.49
CA THR A 57 1.73 6.08 4.55
C THR A 57 0.74 5.02 4.09
N LEU A 58 0.95 3.80 4.55
CA LEU A 58 -0.01 2.72 4.41
C LEU A 58 -0.37 2.27 5.82
N ARG A 59 -1.65 2.42 6.17
CA ARG A 59 -2.15 1.94 7.45
C ARG A 59 -2.85 0.63 7.23
N VAL A 60 -2.53 -0.36 8.05
CA VAL A 60 -3.04 -1.70 7.92
C VAL A 60 -3.76 -2.06 9.21
N SER A 61 -5.05 -2.30 9.13
CA SER A 61 -5.82 -2.76 10.27
C SER A 61 -6.35 -4.16 10.00
N SER A 62 -7.10 -4.70 10.94
CA SER A 62 -7.67 -6.04 10.75
C SER A 62 -8.70 -6.09 9.65
N THR A 63 -9.23 -4.95 9.22
CA THR A 63 -10.33 -4.91 8.24
C THR A 63 -10.05 -4.07 7.02
N GLN A 64 -9.01 -3.23 7.04
CA GLN A 64 -8.83 -2.26 5.98
C GLN A 64 -7.38 -1.91 5.71
N PHE A 65 -7.06 -1.68 4.45
CA PHE A 65 -5.84 -0.99 4.05
C PHE A 65 -6.20 0.44 3.72
N GLU A 66 -5.39 1.38 4.19
CA GLU A 66 -5.60 2.79 3.91
C GLU A 66 -4.28 3.39 3.46
N LEU A 67 -4.24 3.85 2.22
CA LEU A 67 -3.03 4.39 1.60
C LEU A 67 -3.20 5.87 1.35
N THR A 68 -2.26 6.67 1.83
CA THR A 68 -2.23 8.10 1.57
C THR A 68 -0.89 8.44 0.92
N VAL A 69 -0.93 9.14 -0.20
CA VAL A 69 0.28 9.51 -0.94
C VAL A 69 0.23 10.99 -1.22
N LYS A 70 1.33 11.67 -0.96
CA LYS A 70 1.47 13.09 -1.26
C LYS A 70 2.49 13.24 -2.37
N LEU A 71 2.10 13.93 -3.42
CA LEU A 71 2.94 14.14 -4.60
C LEU A 71 3.43 15.57 -4.62
N GLY A 72 4.72 15.75 -4.85
CA GLY A 72 5.28 17.07 -5.01
C GLY A 72 4.86 17.69 -6.32
N PHE A 73 5.30 18.92 -6.53
CA PHE A 73 4.85 19.74 -7.65
C PHE A 73 5.01 19.03 -8.99
N LEU A 74 6.17 18.45 -9.24
CA LEU A 74 6.43 17.86 -10.55
C LEU A 74 5.58 16.62 -10.81
N LEU A 75 5.35 15.80 -9.78
CA LEU A 75 4.60 14.57 -9.96
C LEU A 75 3.11 14.77 -9.90
N SER A 76 2.65 15.93 -9.43
CA SER A 76 1.22 16.15 -9.32
C SER A 76 0.54 16.17 -10.70
N ALA A 77 1.30 16.44 -11.76
CA ALA A 77 0.75 16.39 -13.12
C ALA A 77 0.37 14.97 -13.51
N PHE A 78 0.91 13.97 -12.84
CA PHE A 78 0.65 12.57 -13.16
C PHE A 78 -0.25 11.91 -12.11
N LYS A 79 -0.93 12.71 -11.30
CA LYS A 79 -1.72 12.17 -10.19
C LYS A 79 -2.70 11.09 -10.62
N ASP A 80 -3.45 11.34 -11.69
CA ASP A 80 -4.48 10.40 -12.09
C ASP A 80 -3.89 9.07 -12.51
N ARG A 81 -2.78 9.11 -13.22
CA ARG A 81 -2.13 7.87 -13.65
C ARG A 81 -1.54 7.11 -12.47
N ILE A 82 -0.90 7.84 -11.56
CA ILE A 82 -0.31 7.23 -10.38
C ILE A 82 -1.41 6.60 -9.52
N GLU A 83 -2.51 7.30 -9.36
CA GLU A 83 -3.63 6.78 -8.58
C GLU A 83 -4.19 5.51 -9.21
N ALA A 84 -4.34 5.50 -10.51
CA ALA A 84 -4.85 4.32 -11.21
C ALA A 84 -3.91 3.13 -11.03
N ASP A 85 -2.61 3.35 -11.11
CA ASP A 85 -1.63 2.29 -10.92
C ASP A 85 -1.65 1.76 -9.50
N LEU A 86 -1.81 2.65 -8.52
CA LEU A 86 -1.88 2.23 -7.12
C LEU A 86 -3.14 1.43 -6.84
N GLN A 87 -4.27 1.85 -7.40
CA GLN A 87 -5.50 1.11 -7.24
C GLN A 87 -5.37 -0.29 -7.79
N LYS A 88 -4.81 -0.40 -8.98
CA LYS A 88 -4.61 -1.68 -9.62
C LYS A 88 -3.68 -2.57 -8.80
N ASN A 89 -2.63 -1.98 -8.27
CA ASN A 89 -1.66 -2.71 -7.46
C ASN A 89 -2.31 -3.26 -6.19
N LEU A 90 -3.08 -2.44 -5.49
CA LEU A 90 -3.76 -2.89 -4.29
C LEU A 90 -4.77 -3.98 -4.60
N ASP A 91 -5.52 -3.81 -5.67
CA ASP A 91 -6.51 -4.81 -6.05
C ASP A 91 -5.87 -6.14 -6.40
N GLN A 92 -4.71 -6.10 -7.06
CA GLN A 92 -3.98 -7.31 -7.39
C GLN A 92 -3.47 -8.02 -6.13
N LEU A 93 -2.98 -7.27 -5.17
CA LEU A 93 -2.51 -7.87 -3.93
C LEU A 93 -3.64 -8.53 -3.17
N LEU A 94 -4.81 -7.90 -3.16
CA LEU A 94 -5.96 -8.48 -2.46
C LEU A 94 -6.57 -9.65 -3.22
N ALA A 95 -6.38 -9.70 -4.51
CA ALA A 95 -6.89 -10.80 -5.31
C ALA A 95 -6.07 -12.06 -5.18
N VAL A 96 -4.83 -11.94 -4.73
CA VAL A 96 -3.99 -13.11 -4.55
C VAL A 96 -4.42 -13.81 -3.26
N LYS A 97 -5.18 -14.85 -3.41
CA LYS A 97 -5.70 -15.55 -2.26
C LYS A 97 -4.77 -16.64 -1.90
N PRO A 98 -4.46 -16.72 -0.66
CA PRO A 98 -3.58 -17.78 -0.24
C PRO A 98 -4.23 -19.10 -0.44
N ASP A 99 -5.48 -19.09 -0.39
CA ASP A 99 -6.12 -20.34 -0.55
C ASP A 99 -6.29 -20.65 -1.95
N ARG A 100 -5.88 -19.93 -2.73
CA ARG A 100 -6.00 -20.15 -3.93
C ARG A 100 -5.51 -21.26 -4.23
N GLN A 101 -4.90 -21.44 -3.57
CA GLN A 101 -4.38 -22.54 -3.74
C GLN A 101 -5.35 -23.45 -3.68
N ASP A 102 -6.22 -23.02 -3.44
CA ASP A 102 -7.14 -23.91 -3.36
C ASP A 102 -7.41 -24.37 -4.67
N LEU A 103 -6.98 -24.18 -5.17
CA LEU A 103 -7.24 -24.68 -6.15
C LEU A 103 -6.87 -25.80 -6.23
N LEU A 104 -6.82 -25.89 -5.83
CA LEU A 104 -6.55 -26.95 -5.88
C LEU A 104 -6.91 -27.66 -6.04
#